data_90ed5aea2e5587b6c832947fde9691ee
#
_entry.id   90ed5aea2e5587b6c832947fde9691ee
#
_cell.length_a   1.000
_cell.length_b   1.000
_cell.length_c   1.000
_cell.angle_alpha   90.00
_cell.angle_beta   90.00
_cell.angle_gamma   90.00
#
_symmetry.space_group_name_H-M   'P 1'
#
loop_
_entity.id
_entity.type
_entity.pdbx_description
1 polymer ?
#
loop_
_entity_poly.entity_id
_entity_poly.type
_entity_poly.pdbx_seq_one_letter_code
_entity_poly.pdbx_strand_id
1 'polypeptide(L)'
;ELEENNRNELIELMDEEAVAEIKLIKSYDDDMIGSRMTTNYIAIDKNSTIKQAMKKMIEEAAINDNVSMIYFTDLNNEFYGAMDLRDLIIARENENLQSIIKTSYPYLKATELVSDCINKIQEYALDSIPVVDDCMHLIGVITSDDILEAVSDEFSDDYAKLGGLSGEEDLKEPIFQSVRK
;
A
#
# COMPACT_ATOMS: atom_id res chain seq x y z
N GLU A 1 19.17 17.72 11.38
CA GLU A 1 20.50 17.36 10.78
C GLU A 1 20.95 15.96 11.22
N LEU A 2 20.84 15.59 12.53
CA LEU A 2 21.22 14.24 13.01
C LEU A 2 20.30 13.13 12.48
N GLU A 3 19.01 13.38 12.31
CA GLU A 3 18.05 12.43 11.73
C GLU A 3 18.26 12.23 10.23
N GLU A 4 18.57 13.27 9.47
CA GLU A 4 18.87 13.17 8.05
C GLU A 4 20.17 12.39 7.76
N ASN A 5 21.22 12.57 8.57
CA ASN A 5 22.45 11.82 8.42
C ASN A 5 22.25 10.31 8.71
N ASN A 6 21.54 9.96 9.79
CA ASN A 6 21.24 8.57 10.12
C ASN A 6 20.35 7.91 9.05
N ARG A 7 19.44 8.68 8.44
CA ARG A 7 18.57 8.21 7.36
C ARG A 7 19.35 7.93 6.08
N ASN A 8 20.29 8.77 5.71
CA ASN A 8 21.15 8.58 4.54
C ASN A 8 22.09 7.38 4.70
N GLU A 9 22.67 7.20 5.90
CA GLU A 9 23.48 6.02 6.23
C GLU A 9 22.64 4.70 6.16
N LEU A 10 21.39 4.71 6.57
CA LEU A 10 20.49 3.56 6.47
C LEU A 10 20.17 3.24 5.00
N ILE A 11 19.92 4.26 4.17
CA ILE A 11 19.65 4.09 2.73
C ILE A 11 20.88 3.52 2.00
N GLU A 12 22.10 3.89 2.40
CA GLU A 12 23.34 3.34 1.83
C GLU A 12 23.56 1.85 2.17
N LEU A 13 22.94 1.35 3.24
CA LEU A 13 23.03 -0.05 3.67
C LEU A 13 21.93 -0.94 3.04
N MET A 14 20.94 -0.34 2.38
CA MET A 14 19.84 -1.04 1.71
C MET A 14 20.27 -1.50 0.32
N ASP A 15 19.65 -2.57 -0.16
CA ASP A 15 19.82 -2.98 -1.55
C ASP A 15 19.17 -2.00 -2.53
N GLU A 16 19.54 -2.08 -3.80
CA GLU A 16 19.07 -1.15 -4.83
C GLU A 16 17.54 -1.22 -5.04
N GLU A 17 16.94 -2.38 -4.81
CA GLU A 17 15.51 -2.62 -4.95
C GLU A 17 14.72 -1.89 -3.85
N ALA A 18 15.11 -2.06 -2.59
CA ALA A 18 14.50 -1.35 -1.45
C ALA A 18 14.66 0.18 -1.55
N VAL A 19 15.81 0.66 -2.06
CA VAL A 19 16.00 2.09 -2.33
C VAL A 19 15.06 2.61 -3.41
N ALA A 20 14.82 1.82 -4.47
CA ALA A 20 13.90 2.19 -5.54
C ALA A 20 12.45 2.26 -5.04
N GLU A 21 12.02 1.31 -4.21
CA GLU A 21 10.70 1.28 -3.57
C GLU A 21 10.45 2.50 -2.69
N ILE A 22 11.40 2.85 -1.81
CA ILE A 22 11.32 4.05 -0.97
C ILE A 22 11.23 5.32 -1.83
N LYS A 23 11.98 5.40 -2.92
CA LYS A 23 11.92 6.54 -3.83
C LYS A 23 10.58 6.64 -4.54
N LEU A 24 10.00 5.49 -4.93
CA LEU A 24 8.70 5.44 -5.55
C LEU A 24 7.62 5.99 -4.61
N ILE A 25 7.53 5.46 -3.38
CA ILE A 25 6.56 5.90 -2.37
C ILE A 25 6.72 7.40 -2.08
N LYS A 26 7.96 7.88 -1.92
CA LYS A 26 8.26 9.30 -1.65
C LYS A 26 8.09 10.23 -2.85
N SER A 27 7.85 9.71 -4.03
CA SER A 27 7.55 10.55 -5.20
C SER A 27 6.11 11.07 -5.22
N TYR A 28 5.25 10.52 -4.36
CA TYR A 28 3.87 10.96 -4.17
C TYR A 28 3.76 11.93 -3.00
N ASP A 29 2.84 12.88 -3.09
CA ASP A 29 2.52 13.80 -1.99
C ASP A 29 1.88 13.03 -0.82
N ASP A 30 2.05 13.51 0.41
CA ASP A 30 1.66 12.80 1.64
C ASP A 30 0.13 12.53 1.74
N ASP A 31 -0.69 13.27 1.01
CA ASP A 31 -2.14 13.13 0.92
C ASP A 31 -2.61 12.18 -0.22
N MET A 32 -1.69 11.63 -1.00
CA MET A 32 -1.99 10.70 -2.10
C MET A 32 -1.91 9.23 -1.65
N ILE A 33 -2.68 8.37 -2.30
CA ILE A 33 -2.67 6.90 -2.08
C ILE A 33 -1.27 6.32 -2.27
N GLY A 34 -0.50 6.80 -3.25
CA GLY A 34 0.86 6.32 -3.53
C GLY A 34 1.85 6.51 -2.38
N SER A 35 1.64 7.50 -1.50
CA SER A 35 2.47 7.73 -0.31
C SER A 35 2.17 6.75 0.83
N ARG A 36 1.01 6.11 0.81
CA ARG A 36 0.50 5.19 1.85
C ARG A 36 0.52 3.71 1.44
N MET A 37 0.93 3.41 0.19
CA MET A 37 1.00 2.04 -0.29
C MET A 37 2.23 1.31 0.25
N THR A 38 2.15 -0.02 0.26
CA THR A 38 3.30 -0.90 0.44
C THR A 38 3.61 -1.65 -0.85
N THR A 39 4.89 -1.97 -1.07
CA THR A 39 5.37 -2.82 -2.17
C THR A 39 5.43 -4.29 -1.79
N ASN A 40 5.08 -4.62 -0.55
CA ASN A 40 5.04 -5.97 0.00
C ASN A 40 3.76 -6.70 -0.46
N TYR A 41 3.76 -7.25 -1.68
CA TYR A 41 2.65 -8.00 -2.26
C TYR A 41 3.14 -9.06 -3.24
N ILE A 42 2.28 -10.05 -3.55
CA ILE A 42 2.58 -11.11 -4.50
C ILE A 42 1.91 -10.81 -5.85
N ALA A 43 2.71 -10.67 -6.91
CA ALA A 43 2.23 -10.53 -8.28
C ALA A 43 2.66 -11.71 -9.17
N ILE A 44 1.72 -12.23 -9.94
CA ILE A 44 1.89 -13.41 -10.83
C ILE A 44 1.37 -13.08 -12.22
N ASP A 45 2.09 -13.54 -13.26
CA ASP A 45 1.60 -13.42 -14.65
C ASP A 45 0.29 -14.22 -14.83
N LYS A 46 -0.75 -13.56 -15.34
CA LYS A 46 -2.06 -14.15 -15.63
C LYS A 46 -2.04 -15.36 -16.57
N ASN A 47 -0.97 -15.50 -17.37
CA ASN A 47 -0.77 -16.60 -18.29
C ASN A 47 -0.07 -17.82 -17.66
N SER A 48 0.27 -17.74 -16.37
CA SER A 48 0.86 -18.87 -15.64
C SER A 48 -0.11 -20.03 -15.54
N THR A 49 0.42 -21.24 -15.45
CA THR A 49 -0.38 -22.42 -15.02
C THR A 49 -0.58 -22.39 -13.50
N ILE A 50 -1.59 -23.10 -12.99
CA ILE A 50 -1.81 -23.25 -11.53
C ILE A 50 -0.54 -23.68 -10.80
N LYS A 51 0.20 -24.64 -11.37
CA LYS A 51 1.46 -25.13 -10.81
C LYS A 51 2.56 -24.04 -10.74
N GLN A 52 2.69 -23.23 -11.80
CA GLN A 52 3.63 -22.12 -11.84
C GLN A 52 3.25 -21.02 -10.86
N ALA A 53 1.96 -20.68 -10.79
CA ALA A 53 1.43 -19.71 -9.85
C ALA A 53 1.67 -20.14 -8.41
N MET A 54 1.39 -21.41 -8.07
CA MET A 54 1.64 -21.97 -6.74
C MET A 54 3.13 -21.94 -6.38
N LYS A 55 4.02 -22.30 -7.33
CA LYS A 55 5.46 -22.26 -7.11
C LYS A 55 5.92 -20.84 -6.80
N LYS A 56 5.53 -19.87 -7.64
CA LYS A 56 5.89 -18.46 -7.44
C LYS A 56 5.35 -17.93 -6.12
N MET A 57 4.09 -18.24 -5.79
CA MET A 57 3.49 -17.86 -4.51
C MET A 57 4.30 -18.37 -3.31
N ILE A 58 4.76 -19.62 -3.32
CA ILE A 58 5.57 -20.18 -2.23
C ILE A 58 6.93 -19.48 -2.12
N GLU A 59 7.56 -19.15 -3.26
CA GLU A 59 8.83 -18.43 -3.30
C GLU A 59 8.67 -17.02 -2.73
N GLU A 60 7.64 -16.28 -3.15
CA GLU A 60 7.34 -14.92 -2.72
C GLU A 60 6.87 -14.86 -1.25
N ALA A 61 6.11 -15.85 -0.78
CA ALA A 61 5.65 -15.93 0.61
C ALA A 61 6.79 -16.11 1.64
N ALA A 62 7.99 -16.42 1.19
CA ALA A 62 9.16 -16.46 2.06
C ALA A 62 9.72 -15.08 2.40
N ILE A 63 9.40 -14.06 1.60
CA ILE A 63 9.93 -12.69 1.70
C ILE A 63 8.82 -11.64 1.89
N ASN A 64 7.57 -11.98 1.59
CA ASN A 64 6.42 -11.10 1.72
C ASN A 64 5.51 -11.55 2.85
N ASP A 65 5.07 -10.62 3.70
CA ASP A 65 4.15 -10.90 4.81
C ASP A 65 2.67 -10.84 4.36
N ASN A 66 2.37 -10.05 3.32
CA ASN A 66 1.02 -9.87 2.79
C ASN A 66 0.69 -10.92 1.72
N VAL A 67 0.36 -12.13 2.18
CA VAL A 67 0.15 -13.31 1.33
C VAL A 67 -1.32 -13.72 1.15
N SER A 68 -2.25 -13.06 1.83
CA SER A 68 -3.68 -13.40 1.77
C SER A 68 -4.29 -13.22 0.39
N MET A 69 -3.84 -12.19 -0.33
CA MET A 69 -4.25 -11.85 -1.69
C MET A 69 -3.09 -11.99 -2.67
N ILE A 70 -3.41 -12.54 -3.85
CA ILE A 70 -2.48 -12.67 -4.98
C ILE A 70 -3.00 -11.79 -6.10
N TYR A 71 -2.13 -10.95 -6.64
CA TYR A 71 -2.46 -10.07 -7.75
C TYR A 71 -1.94 -10.64 -9.06
N PHE A 72 -2.65 -10.39 -10.13
CA PHE A 72 -2.28 -10.88 -11.46
C PHE A 72 -2.06 -9.71 -12.39
N THR A 73 -0.97 -9.79 -13.14
CA THR A 73 -0.60 -8.80 -14.15
C THR A 73 -0.43 -9.48 -15.51
N ASP A 74 -0.36 -8.68 -16.55
CA ASP A 74 0.08 -9.16 -17.85
C ASP A 74 1.60 -8.97 -18.05
N LEU A 75 2.09 -9.24 -19.26
CA LEU A 75 3.51 -9.11 -19.61
C LEU A 75 4.05 -7.67 -19.54
N ASN A 76 3.18 -6.67 -19.56
CA ASN A 76 3.52 -5.27 -19.44
C ASN A 76 3.41 -4.78 -17.99
N ASN A 77 3.17 -5.67 -17.02
CA ASN A 77 2.85 -5.35 -15.63
C ASN A 77 1.52 -4.60 -15.43
N GLU A 78 0.62 -4.62 -16.43
CA GLU A 78 -0.73 -4.05 -16.26
C GLU A 78 -1.56 -4.94 -15.34
N PHE A 79 -2.24 -4.31 -14.38
CA PHE A 79 -3.11 -5.01 -13.43
C PHE A 79 -4.26 -5.71 -14.16
N TYR A 80 -4.41 -7.01 -13.95
CA TYR A 80 -5.45 -7.83 -14.57
C TYR A 80 -6.56 -8.24 -13.61
N GLY A 81 -6.24 -8.53 -12.36
CA GLY A 81 -7.18 -8.98 -11.36
C GLY A 81 -6.51 -9.53 -10.11
N ALA A 82 -7.29 -10.07 -9.20
CA ALA A 82 -6.81 -10.63 -7.94
C ALA A 82 -7.51 -11.95 -7.59
N MET A 83 -6.93 -12.68 -6.66
CA MET A 83 -7.45 -13.95 -6.15
C MET A 83 -7.05 -14.13 -4.69
N ASP A 84 -7.93 -14.68 -3.87
CA ASP A 84 -7.57 -15.13 -2.54
C ASP A 84 -6.57 -16.30 -2.62
N LEU A 85 -5.56 -16.33 -1.77
CA LEU A 85 -4.62 -17.47 -1.67
C LEU A 85 -5.37 -18.81 -1.52
N ARG A 86 -6.47 -18.82 -0.78
CA ARG A 86 -7.32 -20.00 -0.62
C ARG A 86 -7.80 -20.56 -1.95
N ASP A 87 -8.22 -19.67 -2.88
CA ASP A 87 -8.76 -20.09 -4.18
C ASP A 87 -7.66 -20.75 -5.02
N LEU A 88 -6.41 -20.26 -4.95
CA LEU A 88 -5.27 -20.90 -5.60
C LEU A 88 -4.94 -22.27 -4.97
N ILE A 89 -5.01 -22.41 -3.63
CA ILE A 89 -4.73 -23.68 -2.92
C ILE A 89 -5.72 -24.77 -3.30
N ILE A 90 -7.00 -24.44 -3.49
CA ILE A 90 -8.04 -25.42 -3.85
C ILE A 90 -8.18 -25.67 -5.35
N ALA A 91 -7.54 -24.83 -6.19
CA ALA A 91 -7.58 -24.96 -7.64
C ALA A 91 -6.92 -26.27 -8.10
N ARG A 92 -7.50 -26.86 -9.15
CA ARG A 92 -6.97 -28.10 -9.72
C ARG A 92 -5.87 -27.78 -10.74
N GLU A 93 -4.85 -28.61 -10.81
CA GLU A 93 -3.68 -28.41 -11.68
C GLU A 93 -4.04 -28.23 -13.16
N ASN A 94 -5.14 -28.82 -13.63
CA ASN A 94 -5.62 -28.75 -15.01
C ASN A 94 -6.65 -27.64 -15.25
N GLU A 95 -6.98 -26.82 -14.26
CA GLU A 95 -7.84 -25.64 -14.44
C GLU A 95 -7.09 -24.51 -15.14
N ASN A 96 -7.85 -23.69 -15.87
CA ASN A 96 -7.31 -22.48 -16.46
C ASN A 96 -7.26 -21.39 -15.37
N LEU A 97 -6.06 -20.95 -15.02
CA LEU A 97 -5.84 -19.90 -14.01
C LEU A 97 -6.70 -18.66 -14.29
N GLN A 98 -6.77 -18.20 -15.54
CA GLN A 98 -7.53 -17.00 -15.90
C GLN A 98 -9.04 -17.13 -15.61
N SER A 99 -9.59 -18.35 -15.58
CA SER A 99 -11.02 -18.55 -15.31
C SER A 99 -11.40 -18.37 -13.84
N ILE A 100 -10.42 -18.41 -12.95
CA ILE A 100 -10.63 -18.26 -11.50
C ILE A 100 -10.13 -16.92 -10.95
N ILE A 101 -9.40 -16.13 -11.76
CA ILE A 101 -9.00 -14.77 -11.39
C ILE A 101 -10.23 -13.85 -11.39
N LYS A 102 -10.41 -13.08 -10.33
CA LYS A 102 -11.44 -12.04 -10.20
C LYS A 102 -10.99 -10.78 -10.95
N THR A 103 -11.41 -10.61 -12.19
CA THR A 103 -11.03 -9.47 -13.05
C THR A 103 -11.77 -8.17 -12.71
N SER A 104 -12.90 -8.25 -11.99
CA SER A 104 -13.66 -7.10 -11.51
C SER A 104 -13.20 -6.66 -10.11
N TYR A 105 -11.97 -6.98 -9.73
CA TYR A 105 -11.41 -6.57 -8.45
C TYR A 105 -11.14 -5.06 -8.45
N PRO A 106 -11.55 -4.32 -7.39
CA PRO A 106 -11.33 -2.88 -7.33
C PRO A 106 -9.84 -2.54 -7.20
N TYR A 107 -9.48 -1.37 -7.67
CA TYR A 107 -8.13 -0.80 -7.56
C TYR A 107 -8.22 0.70 -7.26
N LEU A 108 -7.11 1.27 -6.81
CA LEU A 108 -6.92 2.70 -6.61
C LEU A 108 -5.76 3.19 -7.47
N LYS A 109 -5.83 4.45 -7.90
CA LYS A 109 -4.69 5.10 -8.53
C LYS A 109 -3.78 5.71 -7.47
N ALA A 110 -2.49 5.62 -7.66
CA ALA A 110 -1.51 6.20 -6.74
C ALA A 110 -1.65 7.74 -6.60
N THR A 111 -2.20 8.39 -7.61
CA THR A 111 -2.44 9.85 -7.66
C THR A 111 -3.80 10.27 -7.08
N GLU A 112 -4.66 9.35 -6.66
CA GLU A 112 -5.92 9.69 -5.97
C GLU A 112 -5.62 10.19 -4.55
N LEU A 113 -6.43 11.13 -4.07
CA LEU A 113 -6.33 11.60 -2.68
C LEU A 113 -6.87 10.54 -1.72
N VAL A 114 -6.22 10.37 -0.58
CA VAL A 114 -6.64 9.46 0.48
C VAL A 114 -8.07 9.79 0.92
N SER A 115 -8.39 11.08 1.15
CA SER A 115 -9.71 11.57 1.55
C SER A 115 -10.83 11.13 0.62
N ASP A 116 -10.59 11.15 -0.70
CA ASP A 116 -11.58 10.77 -1.70
C ASP A 116 -11.79 9.23 -1.76
N CYS A 117 -10.79 8.48 -1.32
CA CYS A 117 -10.78 7.02 -1.39
C CYS A 117 -11.33 6.34 -0.14
N ILE A 118 -11.32 7.00 1.03
CA ILE A 118 -11.74 6.41 2.32
C ILE A 118 -13.10 5.72 2.23
N ASN A 119 -14.10 6.38 1.68
CA ASN A 119 -15.45 5.81 1.55
C ASN A 119 -15.48 4.59 0.63
N LYS A 120 -14.76 4.65 -0.51
CA LYS A 120 -14.65 3.53 -1.45
C LYS A 120 -14.00 2.31 -0.77
N ILE A 121 -12.93 2.56 -0.04
CA ILE A 121 -12.15 1.53 0.64
C ILE A 121 -12.99 0.82 1.72
N GLN A 122 -13.71 1.59 2.53
CA GLN A 122 -14.63 1.04 3.55
C GLN A 122 -15.78 0.21 2.95
N GLU A 123 -16.32 0.63 1.80
CA GLU A 123 -17.38 -0.11 1.10
C GLU A 123 -16.89 -1.45 0.56
N TYR A 124 -15.63 -1.54 0.12
CA TYR A 124 -15.09 -2.78 -0.43
C TYR A 124 -14.87 -3.87 0.62
N ALA A 125 -14.61 -3.50 1.87
CA ALA A 125 -14.36 -4.43 2.98
C ALA A 125 -13.33 -5.52 2.63
N LEU A 126 -12.26 -5.12 1.92
CA LEU A 126 -11.18 -6.00 1.45
C LEU A 126 -9.96 -5.87 2.36
N ASP A 127 -9.22 -6.97 2.51
CA ASP A 127 -7.99 -6.98 3.31
C ASP A 127 -6.89 -6.11 2.70
N SER A 128 -6.84 -6.04 1.36
CA SER A 128 -5.93 -5.17 0.63
C SER A 128 -6.47 -4.81 -0.76
N ILE A 129 -6.10 -3.63 -1.25
CA ILE A 129 -6.53 -3.09 -2.54
C ILE A 129 -5.29 -2.76 -3.37
N PRO A 130 -5.19 -3.22 -4.64
CA PRO A 130 -4.06 -2.91 -5.50
C PRO A 130 -4.03 -1.43 -5.88
N VAL A 131 -2.82 -0.88 -5.89
CA VAL A 131 -2.53 0.49 -6.31
C VAL A 131 -1.85 0.45 -7.67
N VAL A 132 -2.38 1.23 -8.61
CA VAL A 132 -1.87 1.30 -9.98
C VAL A 132 -1.41 2.72 -10.33
N ASP A 133 -0.49 2.82 -11.28
CA ASP A 133 -0.11 4.08 -11.90
C ASP A 133 -1.14 4.53 -12.97
N ASP A 134 -0.87 5.65 -13.65
CA ASP A 134 -1.74 6.15 -14.72
C ASP A 134 -1.78 5.26 -15.97
N CYS A 135 -0.80 4.38 -16.14
CA CYS A 135 -0.74 3.38 -17.21
C CYS A 135 -1.35 2.03 -16.81
N MET A 136 -1.97 1.92 -15.64
CA MET A 136 -2.54 0.69 -15.06
C MET A 136 -1.50 -0.35 -14.63
N HIS A 137 -0.22 0.01 -14.52
CA HIS A 137 0.77 -0.91 -13.95
C HIS A 137 0.53 -1.06 -12.44
N LEU A 138 0.61 -2.29 -11.95
CA LEU A 138 0.55 -2.59 -10.53
C LEU A 138 1.86 -2.13 -9.86
N ILE A 139 1.79 -1.17 -8.95
CA ILE A 139 2.96 -0.56 -8.30
C ILE A 139 2.98 -0.73 -6.79
N GLY A 140 1.88 -1.15 -6.18
CA GLY A 140 1.76 -1.37 -4.75
C GLY A 140 0.41 -1.90 -4.36
N VAL A 141 0.20 -2.03 -3.06
CA VAL A 141 -1.09 -2.32 -2.44
C VAL A 141 -1.28 -1.42 -1.23
N ILE A 142 -2.54 -1.18 -0.86
CA ILE A 142 -2.88 -0.55 0.41
C ILE A 142 -3.66 -1.56 1.24
N THR A 143 -3.25 -1.75 2.49
CA THR A 143 -3.91 -2.71 3.39
C THR A 143 -4.99 -2.01 4.23
N SER A 144 -5.87 -2.79 4.87
CA SER A 144 -6.87 -2.24 5.80
C SER A 144 -6.22 -1.49 6.98
N ASP A 145 -5.04 -1.91 7.42
CA ASP A 145 -4.32 -1.26 8.51
C ASP A 145 -3.74 0.10 8.07
N ASP A 146 -3.13 0.18 6.88
CA ASP A 146 -2.65 1.44 6.29
C ASP A 146 -3.79 2.46 6.12
N ILE A 147 -4.98 1.96 5.76
CA ILE A 147 -6.19 2.79 5.62
C ILE A 147 -6.64 3.34 6.96
N LEU A 148 -6.66 2.51 8.00
CA LEU A 148 -7.05 2.94 9.34
C LEU A 148 -6.08 4.00 9.88
N GLU A 149 -4.79 3.86 9.62
CA GLU A 149 -3.76 4.84 9.96
C GLU A 149 -4.00 6.16 9.21
N ALA A 150 -4.18 6.11 7.89
CA ALA A 150 -4.45 7.28 7.06
C ALA A 150 -5.72 8.04 7.49
N VAL A 151 -6.80 7.30 7.82
CA VAL A 151 -8.05 7.89 8.36
C VAL A 151 -7.80 8.56 9.71
N SER A 152 -7.02 7.92 10.58
CA SER A 152 -6.69 8.48 11.91
C SER A 152 -5.88 9.77 11.79
N ASP A 153 -4.93 9.83 10.88
CA ASP A 153 -4.10 11.00 10.60
C ASP A 153 -4.97 12.17 10.11
N GLU A 154 -5.88 11.93 9.16
CA GLU A 154 -6.78 12.96 8.63
C GLU A 154 -7.71 13.54 9.71
N PHE A 155 -8.29 12.69 10.56
CA PHE A 155 -9.10 13.15 11.68
C PHE A 155 -8.28 13.96 12.70
N SER A 156 -7.05 13.56 12.97
CA SER A 156 -6.15 14.28 13.88
C SER A 156 -5.82 15.67 13.37
N ASP A 157 -5.53 15.81 12.08
CA ASP A 157 -5.28 17.09 11.41
C ASP A 157 -6.49 18.01 11.41
N ASP A 158 -7.68 17.47 11.18
CA ASP A 158 -8.92 18.25 11.21
C ASP A 158 -9.26 18.71 12.64
N TYR A 159 -9.04 17.89 13.66
CA TYR A 159 -9.18 18.31 15.06
C TYR A 159 -8.15 19.37 15.44
N ALA A 160 -6.91 19.27 14.98
CA ALA A 160 -5.86 20.27 15.22
C ALA A 160 -6.23 21.61 14.57
N LYS A 161 -6.73 21.61 13.34
CA LYS A 161 -7.22 22.80 12.62
C LYS A 161 -8.41 23.45 13.31
N LEU A 162 -9.38 22.65 13.77
CA LEU A 162 -10.56 23.11 14.52
C LEU A 162 -10.20 23.64 15.91
N GLY A 163 -9.18 23.07 16.55
CA GLY A 163 -8.67 23.52 17.86
C GLY A 163 -7.77 24.76 17.79
N GLY A 164 -7.46 25.27 16.59
CA GLY A 164 -6.52 26.38 16.40
C GLY A 164 -5.07 26.01 16.73
N LEU A 165 -4.77 24.71 16.80
CA LEU A 165 -3.45 24.16 16.98
C LEU A 165 -2.92 23.80 15.58
N SER A 166 -2.08 24.66 15.01
CA SER A 166 -1.27 24.23 13.85
C SER A 166 -0.29 23.17 14.34
N GLY A 167 -0.16 22.05 13.66
CA GLY A 167 0.68 20.91 14.06
C GLY A 167 2.19 21.19 14.15
N GLU A 168 2.60 22.45 14.14
CA GLU A 168 3.98 22.95 14.28
C GLU A 168 4.20 23.82 15.51
N GLU A 169 3.23 23.99 16.41
CA GLU A 169 3.49 24.73 17.65
C GLU A 169 4.05 23.82 18.75
N ASP A 170 5.36 23.92 18.85
CA ASP A 170 6.26 23.52 19.93
C ASP A 170 5.56 23.26 21.28
N LEU A 171 5.61 22.01 21.72
CA LEU A 171 5.37 21.59 23.12
C LEU A 171 6.42 22.16 24.10
N LYS A 172 6.94 23.37 23.86
CA LYS A 172 7.95 24.05 24.66
C LYS A 172 7.53 25.39 25.26
N GLU A 173 6.23 25.63 25.40
CA GLU A 173 5.83 26.67 26.32
C GLU A 173 5.77 26.15 27.76
N PRO A 174 6.57 26.70 28.69
CA PRO A 174 6.53 26.27 30.08
C PRO A 174 5.21 26.69 30.70
N ILE A 175 4.50 25.66 31.25
CA ILE A 175 3.18 25.72 31.91
C ILE A 175 3.04 26.81 33.01
N PHE A 176 4.06 27.58 33.24
CA PHE A 176 4.14 28.56 34.36
C PHE A 176 3.72 30.00 34.03
N GLN A 177 3.28 30.32 32.79
CA GLN A 177 2.84 31.67 32.48
C GLN A 177 1.33 31.90 32.44
N SER A 178 0.51 30.84 32.52
CA SER A 178 -0.95 30.97 32.43
C SER A 178 -1.71 31.15 33.75
N VAL A 179 -1.03 31.27 34.88
CA VAL A 179 -1.67 31.46 36.19
C VAL A 179 -1.24 32.78 36.79
N ARG A 180 -1.54 33.88 36.09
CA ARG A 180 -1.51 35.22 36.70
C ARG A 180 -2.44 36.22 35.96
N LYS A 181 -3.74 36.08 36.20
CA LYS A 181 -4.67 37.21 36.24
C LYS A 181 -5.88 36.88 37.13
#